data_00b2a876907aedfb45cb28880e720825
#
_entry.id   00b2a876907aedfb45cb28880e720825
#
_cell.length_a   1.000
_cell.length_b   1.000
_cell.length_c   1.000
_cell.angle_alpha   90.00
_cell.angle_beta   90.00
_cell.angle_gamma   90.00
#
_symmetry.space_group_name_H-M   'P 1'
#
loop_
_entity.id
_entity.type
_entity.pdbx_description
1 polymer ?
#
loop_
_entity_poly.entity_id
_entity_poly.type
_entity_poly.pdbx_seq_one_letter_code
_entity_poly.pdbx_strand_id
1 'polypeptide(L)'
;MPRTHLTVLETSALRSPSAVAFKVPRSDSVPHEKPTFVDITYQQFLRDVELTAAHWSHIFRQAGIPENSVVGLWIGGYSYKDVVNIYGVSRAGYIPQLFSLRLPNADVILELLTKTRARALVYEDLFESALRTWPLPVYRAAAVDVVVGPSFLELPRLAPAQNHEIAFYFHTSGSTSGSPKLVPCSYGWLDTTIRKSHQLCAPRQQDRQDVSTWGGSMAHIFAHFCNIQHNSCVIQPATNPFTSEQLIDMIHDCGCNRLNVFGSFLAKHLRNSQLDPKLLGMLVDLDEILYTGLPLPREEESWAYANGIKLRNVFGSTEVGALLVSIGGCDSDAGLLRPTDGVAYKFAPIEASQPLGTHVSTARVLELIVRAESGDCPHESLRHPDGDFHTGDLFQEVAPGRYVFAGRDDDWIKSESSLRCNTKAIEDNARAMCGNLISECIVVGTGRPNPVLFVEPGTDMDHRKLRVEIIRKTRQFHSRRYLHERITSAEMVVVVPCGSLPRTATKGNIRRKAVEDLYKTEIDNIFSQ
;
A
#
# COMPACT_ATOMS: atom_id res chain seq x y z
N MET A 1 12.79 22.90 -13.36
CA MET A 1 12.20 22.75 -12.02
C MET A 1 11.41 21.46 -11.98
N PRO A 2 11.42 20.70 -10.88
CA PRO A 2 10.60 19.51 -10.73
C PRO A 2 9.11 19.88 -10.73
N ARG A 3 8.28 19.01 -11.28
CA ARG A 3 6.83 19.11 -11.11
C ARG A 3 6.49 18.70 -9.67
N THR A 4 5.65 19.48 -9.04
CA THR A 4 5.16 19.20 -7.69
C THR A 4 3.66 18.93 -7.74
N HIS A 5 3.09 18.33 -6.71
CA HIS A 5 1.64 18.18 -6.59
C HIS A 5 0.91 19.52 -6.69
N LEU A 6 1.52 20.61 -6.20
CA LEU A 6 0.96 21.98 -6.30
C LEU A 6 0.96 22.48 -7.74
N THR A 7 2.10 22.41 -8.45
CA THR A 7 2.18 22.88 -9.84
C THR A 7 1.33 22.05 -10.79
N VAL A 8 1.15 20.76 -10.51
CA VAL A 8 0.22 19.90 -11.26
C VAL A 8 -1.23 20.33 -11.02
N LEU A 9 -1.62 20.62 -9.78
CA LEU A 9 -2.95 21.15 -9.46
C LEU A 9 -3.21 22.50 -10.16
N GLU A 10 -2.29 23.45 -10.03
CA GLU A 10 -2.38 24.77 -10.67
C GLU A 10 -2.55 24.63 -12.18
N THR A 11 -1.72 23.80 -12.83
CA THR A 11 -1.80 23.54 -14.28
C THR A 11 -3.14 22.94 -14.68
N SER A 12 -3.64 21.98 -13.90
CA SER A 12 -4.91 21.31 -14.18
C SER A 12 -6.12 22.24 -13.97
N ALA A 13 -6.09 23.07 -12.93
CA ALA A 13 -7.13 24.06 -12.67
C ALA A 13 -7.17 25.17 -13.74
N LEU A 14 -6.00 25.59 -14.25
CA LEU A 14 -5.93 26.55 -15.36
C LEU A 14 -6.43 25.95 -16.67
N ARG A 15 -6.08 24.69 -16.95
CA ARG A 15 -6.47 24.00 -18.20
C ARG A 15 -7.95 23.67 -18.27
N SER A 16 -8.54 23.25 -17.15
CA SER A 16 -9.91 22.74 -17.07
C SER A 16 -10.57 23.14 -15.74
N PRO A 17 -10.83 24.44 -15.52
CA PRO A 17 -11.31 24.94 -14.22
C PRO A 17 -12.66 24.35 -13.78
N SER A 18 -13.55 24.08 -14.72
CA SER A 18 -14.89 23.54 -14.46
C SER A 18 -14.95 22.01 -14.45
N ALA A 19 -13.87 21.31 -14.81
CA ALA A 19 -13.83 19.85 -14.70
C ALA A 19 -13.94 19.43 -13.24
N VAL A 20 -14.65 18.34 -12.98
CA VAL A 20 -14.85 17.80 -11.61
C VAL A 20 -13.56 17.12 -11.16
N ALA A 21 -12.98 17.58 -10.05
CA ALA A 21 -11.80 16.98 -9.42
C ALA A 21 -12.19 15.88 -8.42
N PHE A 22 -13.26 16.12 -7.66
CA PHE A 22 -13.77 15.17 -6.67
C PHE A 22 -15.29 15.05 -6.73
N LYS A 23 -15.77 13.84 -6.41
CA LYS A 23 -17.13 13.57 -5.95
C LYS A 23 -17.06 13.13 -4.48
N VAL A 24 -17.58 13.95 -3.59
CA VAL A 24 -17.52 13.74 -2.14
C VAL A 24 -18.90 13.41 -1.58
N PRO A 25 -19.01 12.44 -0.66
CA PRO A 25 -20.31 12.15 -0.02
C PRO A 25 -20.74 13.33 0.84
N ARG A 26 -22.04 13.64 0.84
CA ARG A 26 -22.62 14.66 1.72
C ARG A 26 -22.56 14.22 3.17
N SER A 27 -22.24 15.16 4.05
CA SER A 27 -22.15 14.91 5.50
C SER A 27 -23.50 14.71 6.19
N ASP A 28 -24.59 15.17 5.56
CA ASP A 28 -25.97 15.10 6.05
C ASP A 28 -26.71 13.82 5.64
N SER A 29 -25.99 12.88 5.00
CA SER A 29 -26.57 11.58 4.64
C SER A 29 -27.00 10.81 5.90
N VAL A 30 -28.27 10.44 5.98
CA VAL A 30 -28.81 9.64 7.09
C VAL A 30 -28.13 8.27 7.08
N PRO A 31 -27.68 7.73 8.25
CA PRO A 31 -27.18 6.38 8.31
C PRO A 31 -28.21 5.40 7.70
N HIS A 32 -27.76 4.56 6.76
CA HIS A 32 -28.56 3.59 5.99
C HIS A 32 -29.29 4.13 4.74
N GLU A 33 -29.22 5.42 4.42
CA GLU A 33 -29.64 5.93 3.12
C GLU A 33 -28.50 5.85 2.09
N LYS A 34 -28.89 5.79 0.81
CA LYS A 34 -27.94 5.84 -0.31
C LYS A 34 -27.17 7.16 -0.25
N PRO A 35 -25.82 7.14 -0.23
CA PRO A 35 -25.04 8.37 -0.16
C PRO A 35 -25.24 9.22 -1.41
N THR A 36 -25.50 10.50 -1.23
CA THR A 36 -25.48 11.50 -2.30
C THR A 36 -24.12 12.16 -2.36
N PHE A 37 -23.70 12.59 -3.57
CA PHE A 37 -22.36 13.15 -3.81
C PHE A 37 -22.47 14.62 -4.24
N VAL A 38 -21.45 15.39 -3.86
CA VAL A 38 -21.24 16.77 -4.30
C VAL A 38 -20.02 16.81 -5.20
N ASP A 39 -20.13 17.53 -6.29
CA ASP A 39 -19.05 17.75 -7.24
C ASP A 39 -18.20 18.93 -6.81
N ILE A 40 -16.88 18.72 -6.71
CA ILE A 40 -15.87 19.74 -6.47
C ILE A 40 -15.07 19.92 -7.75
N THR A 41 -15.08 21.10 -8.33
CA THR A 41 -14.31 21.38 -9.55
C THR A 41 -12.82 21.61 -9.25
N TYR A 42 -11.97 21.54 -10.27
CA TYR A 42 -10.54 21.86 -10.14
C TYR A 42 -10.30 23.29 -9.65
N GLN A 43 -11.11 24.24 -10.12
CA GLN A 43 -11.05 25.63 -9.65
C GLN A 43 -11.41 25.73 -8.17
N GLN A 44 -12.47 25.04 -7.74
CA GLN A 44 -12.86 24.99 -6.32
C GLN A 44 -11.77 24.35 -5.47
N PHE A 45 -11.21 23.21 -5.91
CA PHE A 45 -10.14 22.52 -5.21
C PHE A 45 -8.89 23.41 -5.04
N LEU A 46 -8.45 24.11 -6.09
CA LEU A 46 -7.33 25.04 -5.99
C LEU A 46 -7.62 26.16 -4.99
N ARG A 47 -8.81 26.75 -5.04
CA ARG A 47 -9.24 27.79 -4.12
C ARG A 47 -9.24 27.31 -2.67
N ASP A 48 -9.78 26.10 -2.40
CA ASP A 48 -9.83 25.55 -1.04
C ASP A 48 -8.43 25.27 -0.51
N VAL A 49 -7.51 24.81 -1.35
CA VAL A 49 -6.09 24.65 -1.02
C VAL A 49 -5.46 25.98 -0.68
N GLU A 50 -5.69 27.04 -1.44
CA GLU A 50 -5.13 28.38 -1.20
C GLU A 50 -5.66 28.99 0.09
N LEU A 51 -6.96 28.89 0.35
CA LEU A 51 -7.57 29.33 1.62
C LEU A 51 -6.98 28.60 2.82
N THR A 52 -6.86 27.27 2.72
CA THR A 52 -6.28 26.45 3.78
C THR A 52 -4.79 26.75 3.97
N ALA A 53 -4.07 27.05 2.89
CA ALA A 53 -2.67 27.48 2.98
C ALA A 53 -2.50 28.83 3.69
N ALA A 54 -3.36 29.79 3.39
CA ALA A 54 -3.37 31.08 4.07
C ALA A 54 -3.66 30.91 5.58
N HIS A 55 -4.62 30.05 5.92
CA HIS A 55 -4.94 29.68 7.31
C HIS A 55 -3.73 29.09 8.04
N TRP A 56 -3.10 28.05 7.49
CA TRP A 56 -1.94 27.41 8.14
C TRP A 56 -0.73 28.32 8.20
N SER A 57 -0.47 29.10 7.13
CA SER A 57 0.61 30.09 7.15
C SER A 57 0.43 31.11 8.28
N HIS A 58 -0.79 31.62 8.48
CA HIS A 58 -1.10 32.55 9.57
C HIS A 58 -0.88 31.89 10.94
N ILE A 59 -1.47 30.73 11.19
CA ILE A 59 -1.37 30.02 12.48
C ILE A 59 0.09 29.70 12.82
N PHE A 60 0.84 29.12 11.89
CA PHE A 60 2.21 28.68 12.16
C PHE A 60 3.16 29.87 12.33
N ARG A 61 2.98 30.96 11.59
CA ARG A 61 3.75 32.20 11.80
C ARG A 61 3.46 32.82 13.16
N GLN A 62 2.21 32.87 13.59
CA GLN A 62 1.85 33.36 14.94
C GLN A 62 2.47 32.48 16.03
N ALA A 63 2.58 31.17 15.81
CA ALA A 63 3.24 30.25 16.74
C ALA A 63 4.78 30.28 16.65
N GLY A 64 5.38 31.14 15.81
CA GLY A 64 6.82 31.22 15.61
C GLY A 64 7.45 30.00 14.94
N ILE A 65 6.67 29.24 14.20
CA ILE A 65 7.16 28.05 13.46
C ILE A 65 7.79 28.51 12.14
N PRO A 66 9.11 28.29 11.93
CA PRO A 66 9.81 28.72 10.71
C PRO A 66 9.25 28.02 9.46
N GLU A 67 9.27 28.72 8.32
CA GLU A 67 9.00 28.10 7.01
C GLU A 67 9.96 26.92 6.76
N ASN A 68 9.55 25.99 5.92
CA ASN A 68 10.24 24.71 5.68
C ASN A 68 10.37 23.78 6.91
N SER A 69 9.68 24.08 8.02
CA SER A 69 9.58 23.14 9.13
C SER A 69 8.69 21.95 8.77
N VAL A 70 9.01 20.79 9.35
CA VAL A 70 8.15 19.61 9.26
C VAL A 70 6.93 19.79 10.16
N VAL A 71 5.76 19.51 9.62
CA VAL A 71 4.46 19.50 10.32
C VAL A 71 3.84 18.12 10.17
N GLY A 72 3.58 17.47 11.30
CA GLY A 72 2.86 16.20 11.30
C GLY A 72 1.39 16.38 10.93
N LEU A 73 0.83 15.47 10.16
CA LEU A 73 -0.60 15.38 9.89
C LEU A 73 -1.10 13.99 10.28
N TRP A 74 -1.80 13.91 11.41
CA TRP A 74 -2.39 12.67 11.91
C TRP A 74 -3.89 12.67 11.60
N ILE A 75 -4.20 12.32 10.37
CA ILE A 75 -5.52 12.46 9.72
C ILE A 75 -5.88 11.20 8.94
N GLY A 76 -7.11 11.07 8.46
CA GLY A 76 -7.59 9.91 7.70
C GLY A 76 -6.84 9.65 6.40
N GLY A 77 -6.56 10.71 5.68
CA GLY A 77 -5.89 10.67 4.38
C GLY A 77 -6.80 10.23 3.23
N TYR A 78 -8.12 10.17 3.43
CA TYR A 78 -9.07 9.72 2.41
C TYR A 78 -10.30 10.62 2.23
N SER A 79 -10.52 11.62 3.08
CA SER A 79 -11.57 12.61 2.90
C SER A 79 -11.07 13.82 2.11
N TYR A 80 -11.98 14.59 1.51
CA TYR A 80 -11.64 15.84 0.82
C TYR A 80 -10.95 16.82 1.78
N LYS A 81 -11.45 16.93 3.00
CA LYS A 81 -10.84 17.72 4.09
C LYS A 81 -9.37 17.33 4.31
N ASP A 82 -9.05 16.03 4.32
CA ASP A 82 -7.68 15.56 4.52
C ASP A 82 -6.76 15.99 3.37
N VAL A 83 -7.24 15.82 2.13
CA VAL A 83 -6.48 16.21 0.93
C VAL A 83 -6.20 17.71 0.94
N VAL A 84 -7.19 18.52 1.23
CA VAL A 84 -7.04 19.98 1.29
C VAL A 84 -6.06 20.41 2.40
N ASN A 85 -6.07 19.76 3.57
CA ASN A 85 -5.07 20.02 4.62
C ASN A 85 -3.66 19.61 4.19
N ILE A 86 -3.48 18.48 3.53
CA ILE A 86 -2.16 18.03 3.03
C ILE A 86 -1.59 19.03 2.03
N TYR A 87 -2.40 19.42 1.04
CA TYR A 87 -2.01 20.41 0.03
C TYR A 87 -1.82 21.80 0.65
N GLY A 88 -2.70 22.20 1.58
CA GLY A 88 -2.66 23.48 2.26
C GLY A 88 -1.39 23.68 3.09
N VAL A 89 -0.97 22.66 3.85
CA VAL A 89 0.29 22.72 4.61
C VAL A 89 1.50 22.85 3.67
N SER A 90 1.53 22.07 2.57
CA SER A 90 2.58 22.22 1.55
C SER A 90 2.57 23.60 0.90
N ARG A 91 1.39 24.11 0.52
CA ARG A 91 1.21 25.43 -0.14
C ARG A 91 1.50 26.59 0.83
N ALA A 92 1.40 26.35 2.14
CA ALA A 92 1.80 27.29 3.19
C ALA A 92 3.34 27.34 3.42
N GLY A 93 4.13 26.50 2.72
CA GLY A 93 5.58 26.46 2.80
C GLY A 93 6.14 25.55 3.88
N TYR A 94 5.38 24.53 4.31
CA TYR A 94 5.79 23.54 5.31
C TYR A 94 5.87 22.14 4.71
N ILE A 95 6.60 21.24 5.37
CA ILE A 95 6.82 19.86 4.91
C ILE A 95 5.85 18.93 5.63
N PRO A 96 4.83 18.36 4.96
CA PRO A 96 3.91 17.41 5.57
C PRO A 96 4.59 16.10 5.95
N GLN A 97 4.37 15.64 7.18
CA GLN A 97 4.70 14.29 7.63
C GLN A 97 3.39 13.55 7.91
N LEU A 98 3.06 12.56 7.06
CA LEU A 98 1.72 11.99 7.00
C LEU A 98 1.59 10.73 7.86
N PHE A 99 0.66 10.72 8.80
CA PHE A 99 0.36 9.60 9.67
C PHE A 99 -1.04 9.05 9.40
N SER A 100 -1.14 7.73 9.26
CA SER A 100 -2.42 7.06 9.08
C SER A 100 -3.16 6.90 10.41
N LEU A 101 -4.50 6.91 10.40
CA LEU A 101 -5.34 6.53 11.54
C LEU A 101 -5.08 5.09 12.02
N ARG A 102 -4.51 4.24 11.16
CA ARG A 102 -4.09 2.88 11.51
C ARG A 102 -2.84 2.81 12.39
N LEU A 103 -2.23 3.94 12.70
CA LEU A 103 -1.15 4.08 13.67
C LEU A 103 -1.68 4.90 14.88
N PRO A 104 -2.48 4.29 15.78
CA PRO A 104 -3.16 5.02 16.85
C PRO A 104 -2.29 5.31 18.08
N ASN A 105 -1.01 4.90 18.07
CA ASN A 105 -0.11 5.05 19.21
C ASN A 105 0.58 6.42 19.19
N ALA A 106 0.20 7.28 20.13
CA ALA A 106 0.72 8.65 20.27
C ALA A 106 2.24 8.68 20.53
N ASP A 107 2.78 7.74 21.30
CA ASP A 107 4.23 7.72 21.63
C ASP A 107 5.06 7.42 20.37
N VAL A 108 4.58 6.50 19.52
CA VAL A 108 5.22 6.21 18.23
C VAL A 108 5.16 7.40 17.30
N ILE A 109 4.02 8.12 17.25
CA ILE A 109 3.89 9.36 16.48
C ILE A 109 4.91 10.39 16.97
N LEU A 110 5.03 10.60 18.29
CA LEU A 110 5.98 11.54 18.88
C LEU A 110 7.44 11.15 18.57
N GLU A 111 7.78 9.86 18.67
CA GLU A 111 9.11 9.35 18.29
C GLU A 111 9.45 9.71 16.83
N LEU A 112 8.52 9.48 15.91
CA LEU A 112 8.71 9.76 14.49
C LEU A 112 8.79 11.26 14.18
N LEU A 113 7.99 12.10 14.86
CA LEU A 113 8.08 13.56 14.78
C LEU A 113 9.40 14.09 15.33
N THR A 114 9.91 13.49 16.41
CA THR A 114 11.21 13.83 16.98
C THR A 114 12.35 13.54 16.00
N LYS A 115 12.30 12.39 15.30
CA LYS A 115 13.31 12.02 14.28
C LYS A 115 13.38 13.03 13.13
N THR A 116 12.27 13.62 12.73
CA THR A 116 12.21 14.63 11.67
C THR A 116 12.36 16.06 12.19
N ARG A 117 12.48 16.25 13.52
CA ARG A 117 12.50 17.57 14.19
C ARG A 117 11.25 18.39 13.85
N ALA A 118 10.11 17.72 13.75
CA ALA A 118 8.85 18.39 13.48
C ALA A 118 8.53 19.47 14.51
N ARG A 119 7.83 20.52 14.11
CA ARG A 119 7.52 21.69 14.93
C ARG A 119 6.07 21.79 15.36
N ALA A 120 5.18 21.03 14.72
CA ALA A 120 3.77 21.00 15.05
C ALA A 120 3.12 19.68 14.60
N LEU A 121 1.90 19.43 15.10
CA LEU A 121 1.04 18.35 14.67
C LEU A 121 -0.36 18.90 14.36
N VAL A 122 -0.89 18.58 13.19
CA VAL A 122 -2.29 18.72 12.82
C VAL A 122 -2.97 17.37 13.01
N TYR A 123 -4.13 17.30 13.67
CA TYR A 123 -4.76 16.04 14.05
C TYR A 123 -6.27 16.02 13.84
N GLU A 124 -6.84 14.82 13.68
CA GLU A 124 -8.27 14.56 13.71
C GLU A 124 -8.80 14.53 15.15
N ASP A 125 -10.02 15.00 15.36
CA ASP A 125 -10.66 15.14 16.66
C ASP A 125 -10.64 13.87 17.52
N LEU A 126 -10.68 12.70 16.89
CA LEU A 126 -10.63 11.41 17.59
C LEU A 126 -9.33 11.21 18.43
N PHE A 127 -8.25 11.94 18.15
CA PHE A 127 -6.99 11.87 18.88
C PHE A 127 -6.80 12.94 19.97
N GLU A 128 -7.75 13.86 20.13
CA GLU A 128 -7.64 14.98 21.07
C GLU A 128 -7.30 14.52 22.49
N SER A 129 -7.92 13.44 22.96
CA SER A 129 -7.67 12.91 24.30
C SER A 129 -6.23 12.42 24.51
N ALA A 130 -5.59 11.89 23.47
CA ALA A 130 -4.21 11.40 23.49
C ALA A 130 -3.16 12.53 23.47
N LEU A 131 -3.57 13.76 23.14
CA LEU A 131 -2.67 14.89 22.91
C LEU A 131 -2.68 15.95 24.02
N ARG A 132 -3.39 15.71 25.13
CA ARG A 132 -3.56 16.71 26.22
C ARG A 132 -2.26 17.22 26.86
N THR A 133 -1.21 16.41 26.85
CA THR A 133 0.09 16.71 27.48
C THR A 133 1.25 16.64 26.49
N TRP A 134 0.98 16.93 25.22
CA TRP A 134 2.00 16.80 24.19
C TRP A 134 3.03 17.93 24.22
N PRO A 135 4.33 17.61 23.95
CA PRO A 135 5.41 18.58 24.02
C PRO A 135 5.50 19.51 22.81
N LEU A 136 4.72 19.24 21.74
CA LEU A 136 4.66 20.05 20.52
C LEU A 136 3.33 20.78 20.43
N PRO A 137 3.27 21.95 19.75
CA PRO A 137 2.01 22.58 19.39
C PRO A 137 1.13 21.64 18.56
N VAL A 138 -0.14 21.54 18.94
CA VAL A 138 -1.13 20.68 18.26
C VAL A 138 -2.31 21.51 17.78
N TYR A 139 -2.80 21.21 16.59
CA TYR A 139 -3.89 21.94 15.95
C TYR A 139 -4.90 20.95 15.35
N ARG A 140 -6.19 21.25 15.47
CA ARG A 140 -7.22 20.47 14.78
C ARG A 140 -7.14 20.67 13.28
N ALA A 141 -7.37 19.62 12.49
CA ALA A 141 -7.43 19.69 11.04
C ALA A 141 -8.51 20.69 10.60
N ALA A 142 -8.13 21.63 9.75
CA ALA A 142 -9.02 22.70 9.28
C ALA A 142 -10.22 22.10 8.53
N ALA A 143 -11.43 22.55 8.87
CA ALA A 143 -12.62 22.28 8.09
C ALA A 143 -12.70 23.26 6.91
N VAL A 144 -13.01 22.75 5.71
CA VAL A 144 -12.97 23.54 4.47
C VAL A 144 -13.98 24.70 4.47
N ASP A 145 -15.12 24.51 5.11
CA ASP A 145 -16.21 25.49 5.27
C ASP A 145 -15.95 26.54 6.36
N VAL A 146 -15.03 26.27 7.28
CA VAL A 146 -14.65 27.16 8.40
C VAL A 146 -13.49 28.08 8.04
N VAL A 147 -12.73 27.78 6.99
CA VAL A 147 -11.60 28.59 6.50
C VAL A 147 -12.08 29.88 5.78
N VAL A 148 -13.29 30.33 6.03
CA VAL A 148 -13.75 31.67 5.66
C VAL A 148 -13.17 32.67 6.67
N GLY A 149 -11.85 32.76 6.65
CA GLY A 149 -11.12 33.81 7.37
C GLY A 149 -11.20 35.16 6.62
N PRO A 150 -10.84 36.25 7.30
CA PRO A 150 -10.88 37.57 6.69
C PRO A 150 -10.10 37.58 5.37
N SER A 151 -10.64 38.22 4.35
CA SER A 151 -10.12 38.37 2.97
C SER A 151 -8.71 38.97 2.83
N PHE A 152 -7.94 39.00 3.93
CA PHE A 152 -6.63 39.67 4.09
C PHE A 152 -5.48 38.71 4.37
N LEU A 153 -5.71 37.38 4.43
CA LEU A 153 -4.59 36.46 4.65
C LEU A 153 -3.80 36.31 3.35
N GLU A 154 -2.56 36.78 3.35
CA GLU A 154 -1.66 36.69 2.20
C GLU A 154 -1.14 35.24 2.06
N LEU A 155 -1.22 34.73 0.83
CA LEU A 155 -0.57 33.49 0.48
C LEU A 155 0.95 33.67 0.44
N PRO A 156 1.72 32.77 1.09
CA PRO A 156 3.18 32.87 1.04
C PRO A 156 3.69 32.68 -0.40
N ARG A 157 4.73 33.45 -0.75
CA ARG A 157 5.48 33.22 -1.99
C ARG A 157 6.45 32.06 -1.74
N LEU A 158 6.20 30.93 -2.41
CA LEU A 158 7.09 29.79 -2.30
C LEU A 158 8.34 29.99 -3.16
N ALA A 159 9.50 29.62 -2.63
CA ALA A 159 10.70 29.47 -3.43
C ALA A 159 10.52 28.33 -4.44
N PRO A 160 11.20 28.38 -5.60
CA PRO A 160 11.19 27.27 -6.56
C PRO A 160 11.77 25.99 -5.91
N ALA A 161 10.99 24.91 -5.96
CA ALA A 161 11.39 23.61 -5.41
C ALA A 161 12.68 23.08 -6.07
N GLN A 162 13.60 22.56 -5.26
CA GLN A 162 14.83 21.91 -5.71
C GLN A 162 14.67 20.38 -5.67
N ASN A 163 15.32 19.66 -6.58
CA ASN A 163 15.18 18.20 -6.69
C ASN A 163 15.51 17.46 -5.39
N HIS A 164 16.48 17.93 -4.61
CA HIS A 164 16.97 17.27 -3.40
C HIS A 164 16.17 17.63 -2.13
N GLU A 165 15.36 18.70 -2.16
CA GLU A 165 14.55 19.11 -1.01
C GLU A 165 13.43 18.11 -0.75
N ILE A 166 13.13 17.89 0.53
CA ILE A 166 12.04 16.98 0.94
C ILE A 166 10.69 17.63 0.72
N ALA A 167 9.83 16.95 -0.01
CA ALA A 167 8.44 17.35 -0.24
C ALA A 167 7.50 16.78 0.83
N PHE A 168 7.74 15.51 1.24
CA PHE A 168 6.91 14.75 2.18
C PHE A 168 7.73 13.78 3.00
N TYR A 169 7.21 13.45 4.19
CA TYR A 169 7.59 12.26 4.94
C TYR A 169 6.42 11.29 5.02
N PHE A 170 6.64 10.06 4.58
CA PHE A 170 5.72 8.93 4.77
C PHE A 170 6.32 7.93 5.75
N HIS A 171 5.55 6.90 6.07
CA HIS A 171 5.97 5.83 6.96
C HIS A 171 5.58 4.48 6.39
N THR A 172 6.46 3.49 6.57
CA THR A 172 6.16 2.09 6.29
C THR A 172 6.25 1.26 7.56
N SER A 173 5.48 0.17 7.64
CA SER A 173 5.62 -0.79 8.72
C SER A 173 6.99 -1.47 8.59
N GLY A 174 7.95 -1.09 9.45
CA GLY A 174 9.28 -1.73 9.46
C GLY A 174 9.15 -3.24 9.67
N SER A 175 9.58 -4.04 8.69
CA SER A 175 9.52 -5.51 8.77
C SER A 175 10.48 -6.08 9.83
N THR A 176 11.61 -5.43 10.06
CA THR A 176 12.69 -5.95 10.93
C THR A 176 12.68 -5.43 12.36
N SER A 177 12.39 -4.13 12.57
CA SER A 177 12.45 -3.51 13.91
C SER A 177 11.12 -3.42 14.66
N GLY A 178 10.01 -3.67 13.95
CA GLY A 178 8.65 -3.49 14.52
C GLY A 178 8.21 -2.03 14.64
N SER A 179 9.12 -1.07 14.57
CA SER A 179 8.80 0.37 14.53
C SER A 179 8.66 0.83 13.08
N PRO A 180 7.73 1.76 12.78
CA PRO A 180 7.61 2.32 11.44
C PRO A 180 8.90 3.02 11.00
N LYS A 181 9.25 2.85 9.71
CA LYS A 181 10.39 3.53 9.08
C LYS A 181 9.93 4.83 8.45
N LEU A 182 10.74 5.88 8.56
CA LEU A 182 10.57 7.12 7.81
C LEU A 182 10.91 6.90 6.33
N VAL A 183 10.09 7.46 5.47
CA VAL A 183 10.30 7.49 4.02
C VAL A 183 10.31 8.95 3.57
N PRO A 184 11.49 9.58 3.51
CA PRO A 184 11.62 10.92 2.98
C PRO A 184 11.43 10.90 1.46
N CYS A 185 10.53 11.74 0.95
CA CYS A 185 10.24 11.87 -0.49
C CYS A 185 10.67 13.25 -0.95
N SER A 186 11.70 13.32 -1.80
CA SER A 186 12.16 14.58 -2.37
C SER A 186 11.27 15.07 -3.52
N TYR A 187 11.39 16.34 -3.90
CA TYR A 187 10.67 16.86 -5.08
C TYR A 187 11.14 16.20 -6.38
N GLY A 188 12.42 15.81 -6.50
CA GLY A 188 12.91 15.05 -7.66
C GLY A 188 12.27 13.65 -7.75
N TRP A 189 12.15 12.97 -6.62
CA TRP A 189 11.44 11.71 -6.51
C TRP A 189 9.95 11.86 -6.89
N LEU A 190 9.29 12.92 -6.39
CA LEU A 190 7.89 13.21 -6.67
C LEU A 190 7.66 13.49 -8.16
N ASP A 191 8.52 14.31 -8.80
CA ASP A 191 8.45 14.57 -10.24
C ASP A 191 8.60 13.31 -11.08
N THR A 192 9.55 12.43 -10.70
CA THR A 192 9.71 11.14 -11.39
C THR A 192 8.50 10.23 -11.18
N THR A 193 7.93 10.20 -9.98
CA THR A 193 6.72 9.42 -9.68
C THR A 193 5.52 9.92 -10.50
N ILE A 194 5.34 11.23 -10.62
CA ILE A 194 4.29 11.83 -11.47
C ILE A 194 4.51 11.46 -12.95
N ARG A 195 5.76 11.52 -13.43
CA ARG A 195 6.09 11.19 -14.84
C ARG A 195 5.85 9.72 -15.17
N LYS A 196 6.43 8.81 -14.40
CA LYS A 196 6.30 7.37 -14.68
C LYS A 196 4.87 6.86 -14.57
N SER A 197 4.05 7.51 -13.74
CA SER A 197 2.64 7.15 -13.58
C SER A 197 1.74 7.62 -14.74
N HIS A 198 2.25 8.43 -15.68
CA HIS A 198 1.49 8.85 -16.85
C HIS A 198 0.85 7.66 -17.58
N GLN A 199 1.59 6.59 -17.81
CA GLN A 199 1.10 5.37 -18.48
C GLN A 199 -0.02 4.64 -17.71
N LEU A 200 -0.12 4.87 -16.39
CA LEU A 200 -1.17 4.30 -15.54
C LEU A 200 -2.41 5.18 -15.49
N CYS A 201 -2.21 6.50 -15.51
CA CYS A 201 -3.23 7.49 -15.25
C CYS A 201 -3.76 8.15 -16.52
N ALA A 202 -3.13 7.93 -17.70
CA ALA A 202 -3.59 8.48 -18.95
C ALA A 202 -5.01 7.98 -19.29
N PRO A 203 -5.91 8.87 -19.75
CA PRO A 203 -7.26 8.49 -20.13
C PRO A 203 -7.27 7.38 -21.18
N ARG A 204 -8.17 6.42 -21.01
CA ARG A 204 -8.36 5.31 -21.97
C ARG A 204 -9.16 5.75 -23.19
N GLN A 205 -10.00 6.75 -23.01
CA GLN A 205 -10.78 7.39 -24.07
C GLN A 205 -10.48 8.88 -24.10
N GLN A 206 -10.14 9.42 -25.27
CA GLN A 206 -9.65 10.81 -25.39
C GLN A 206 -10.72 11.87 -25.04
N ASP A 207 -11.99 11.56 -25.26
CA ASP A 207 -13.10 12.50 -25.09
C ASP A 207 -13.89 12.30 -23.78
N ARG A 208 -13.40 11.43 -22.88
CA ARG A 208 -14.07 11.12 -21.61
C ARG A 208 -13.14 11.36 -20.45
N GLN A 209 -13.64 12.06 -19.43
CA GLN A 209 -12.94 12.19 -18.17
C GLN A 209 -12.86 10.83 -17.45
N ASP A 210 -11.67 10.46 -16.95
CA ASP A 210 -11.53 9.34 -16.06
C ASP A 210 -12.15 9.68 -14.69
N VAL A 211 -13.08 8.84 -14.25
CA VAL A 211 -13.73 8.92 -12.94
C VAL A 211 -13.36 7.66 -12.17
N SER A 212 -12.53 7.80 -11.15
CA SER A 212 -11.96 6.67 -10.42
C SER A 212 -12.26 6.72 -8.94
N THR A 213 -12.24 5.56 -8.28
CA THR A 213 -12.41 5.49 -6.82
C THR A 213 -11.12 5.86 -6.09
N TRP A 214 -11.28 6.39 -4.86
CA TRP A 214 -10.18 6.57 -3.91
C TRP A 214 -9.96 5.27 -3.12
N GLY A 215 -8.74 4.73 -3.16
CA GLY A 215 -8.44 3.44 -2.53
C GLY A 215 -8.24 3.45 -1.01
N GLY A 216 -8.41 4.59 -0.35
CA GLY A 216 -8.57 4.68 1.10
C GLY A 216 -7.34 4.43 1.94
N SER A 217 -6.14 4.79 1.50
CA SER A 217 -4.96 4.81 2.35
C SER A 217 -4.11 6.06 2.11
N MET A 218 -3.27 6.40 3.09
CA MET A 218 -2.34 7.51 2.96
C MET A 218 -1.40 7.35 1.75
N ALA A 219 -1.03 6.11 1.39
CA ALA A 219 -0.21 5.84 0.21
C ALA A 219 -0.93 6.15 -1.12
N HIS A 220 -2.27 6.14 -1.14
CA HIS A 220 -3.05 6.53 -2.32
C HIS A 220 -2.98 8.01 -2.65
N ILE A 221 -2.47 8.86 -1.75
CA ILE A 221 -2.22 10.26 -2.05
C ILE A 221 -1.25 10.39 -3.24
N PHE A 222 -0.30 9.46 -3.42
CA PHE A 222 0.56 9.44 -4.60
C PHE A 222 -0.22 9.17 -5.88
N ALA A 223 -1.16 8.22 -5.87
CA ALA A 223 -2.02 7.96 -7.01
C ALA A 223 -2.85 9.20 -7.35
N HIS A 224 -3.34 9.93 -6.33
CA HIS A 224 -4.05 11.18 -6.53
C HIS A 224 -3.15 12.24 -7.19
N PHE A 225 -1.93 12.48 -6.70
CA PHE A 225 -0.97 13.41 -7.31
C PHE A 225 -0.71 13.09 -8.79
N CYS A 226 -0.72 11.80 -9.14
CA CYS A 226 -0.53 11.35 -10.51
C CYS A 226 -1.78 11.52 -11.37
N ASN A 227 -2.96 11.27 -10.83
CA ASN A 227 -4.23 11.31 -11.57
C ASN A 227 -4.62 12.73 -11.97
N ILE A 228 -4.41 13.73 -11.11
CA ILE A 228 -4.81 15.12 -11.38
C ILE A 228 -4.08 15.74 -12.58
N GLN A 229 -2.90 15.23 -12.99
CA GLN A 229 -2.22 15.68 -14.22
C GLN A 229 -3.06 15.50 -15.49
N HIS A 230 -4.06 14.60 -15.45
CA HIS A 230 -4.97 14.28 -16.56
C HIS A 230 -6.37 14.84 -16.36
N ASN A 231 -6.59 15.70 -15.38
CA ASN A 231 -7.92 16.20 -15.00
C ASN A 231 -8.91 15.08 -14.63
N SER A 232 -8.41 13.95 -14.07
CA SER A 232 -9.26 12.85 -13.62
C SER A 232 -10.10 13.26 -12.41
N CYS A 233 -11.31 12.71 -12.31
CA CYS A 233 -12.18 12.86 -11.16
C CYS A 233 -11.94 11.70 -10.18
N VAL A 234 -11.94 11.98 -8.88
CA VAL A 234 -11.81 10.99 -7.83
C VAL A 234 -13.09 10.94 -6.98
N ILE A 235 -13.71 9.77 -6.90
CA ILE A 235 -14.83 9.51 -6.01
C ILE A 235 -14.26 9.11 -4.65
N GLN A 236 -14.61 9.85 -3.61
CA GLN A 236 -14.33 9.46 -2.24
C GLN A 236 -15.51 8.63 -1.72
N PRO A 237 -15.33 7.35 -1.39
CA PRO A 237 -16.42 6.52 -0.92
C PRO A 237 -16.87 6.96 0.49
N ALA A 238 -18.15 6.76 0.80
CA ALA A 238 -18.70 7.09 2.12
C ALA A 238 -18.09 6.22 3.23
N THR A 239 -17.69 4.99 2.91
CA THR A 239 -17.01 4.05 3.81
C THR A 239 -15.79 3.44 3.16
N ASN A 240 -14.81 3.03 3.96
CA ASN A 240 -13.61 2.36 3.47
C ASN A 240 -13.19 1.20 4.40
N PRO A 241 -13.24 -0.05 3.92
CA PRO A 241 -13.60 -0.46 2.55
C PRO A 241 -15.08 -0.27 2.24
N PHE A 242 -15.40 0.04 0.98
CA PHE A 242 -16.77 0.15 0.50
C PHE A 242 -17.36 -1.22 0.10
N THR A 243 -18.69 -1.34 0.17
CA THR A 243 -19.41 -2.56 -0.20
C THR A 243 -19.62 -2.66 -1.71
N SER A 244 -20.04 -3.85 -2.21
CA SER A 244 -20.40 -4.01 -3.62
C SER A 244 -21.63 -3.19 -4.01
N GLU A 245 -22.56 -2.95 -3.10
CA GLU A 245 -23.71 -2.06 -3.31
C GLU A 245 -23.25 -0.62 -3.50
N GLN A 246 -22.35 -0.13 -2.63
CA GLN A 246 -21.78 1.20 -2.79
C GLN A 246 -20.96 1.33 -4.10
N LEU A 247 -20.29 0.26 -4.54
CA LEU A 247 -19.61 0.25 -5.83
C LEU A 247 -20.60 0.40 -6.99
N ILE A 248 -21.71 -0.33 -6.96
CA ILE A 248 -22.82 -0.20 -7.93
C ILE A 248 -23.34 1.24 -7.97
N ASP A 249 -23.55 1.85 -6.81
CA ASP A 249 -24.00 3.25 -6.71
C ASP A 249 -22.98 4.23 -7.28
N MET A 250 -21.68 4.06 -6.99
CA MET A 250 -20.63 4.91 -7.55
C MET A 250 -20.49 4.77 -9.07
N ILE A 251 -20.68 3.57 -9.62
CA ILE A 251 -20.68 3.37 -11.07
C ILE A 251 -21.86 4.06 -11.70
N HIS A 252 -23.07 3.87 -11.14
CA HIS A 252 -24.31 4.39 -11.69
C HIS A 252 -24.45 5.91 -11.52
N ASP A 253 -24.26 6.42 -10.30
CA ASP A 253 -24.59 7.81 -9.96
C ASP A 253 -23.43 8.77 -10.16
N CYS A 254 -22.20 8.28 -9.96
CA CYS A 254 -20.99 9.10 -10.12
C CYS A 254 -20.31 8.92 -11.47
N GLY A 255 -20.76 7.95 -12.27
CA GLY A 255 -20.13 7.67 -13.57
C GLY A 255 -18.73 7.07 -13.44
N CYS A 256 -18.47 6.29 -12.36
CA CYS A 256 -17.19 5.60 -12.18
C CYS A 256 -16.90 4.71 -13.38
N ASN A 257 -15.80 4.96 -14.07
CA ASN A 257 -15.37 4.21 -15.25
C ASN A 257 -14.03 3.50 -15.05
N ARG A 258 -13.32 3.82 -13.97
CA ARG A 258 -12.09 3.12 -13.54
C ARG A 258 -12.18 2.80 -12.05
N LEU A 259 -11.91 1.56 -11.68
CA LEU A 259 -11.87 1.17 -10.27
C LEU A 259 -10.42 1.11 -9.80
N ASN A 260 -10.06 1.91 -8.78
CA ASN A 260 -8.79 1.83 -8.09
C ASN A 260 -9.03 1.21 -6.71
N VAL A 261 -8.40 0.06 -6.43
CA VAL A 261 -8.74 -0.73 -5.23
C VAL A 261 -7.56 -1.59 -4.78
N PHE A 262 -7.55 -2.00 -3.51
CA PHE A 262 -6.62 -3.04 -3.04
C PHE A 262 -7.05 -4.43 -3.50
N GLY A 263 -6.10 -5.30 -3.83
CA GLY A 263 -6.37 -6.67 -4.30
C GLY A 263 -7.28 -7.47 -3.37
N SER A 264 -7.13 -7.32 -2.04
CA SER A 264 -8.00 -7.98 -1.05
C SER A 264 -9.46 -7.54 -1.13
N PHE A 265 -9.71 -6.27 -1.41
CA PHE A 265 -11.09 -5.74 -1.56
C PHE A 265 -11.66 -6.11 -2.93
N LEU A 266 -10.84 -6.04 -3.98
CA LEU A 266 -11.24 -6.50 -5.31
C LEU A 266 -11.67 -7.98 -5.30
N ALA A 267 -10.89 -8.85 -4.65
CA ALA A 267 -11.25 -10.26 -4.51
C ALA A 267 -12.66 -10.46 -3.91
N LYS A 268 -13.06 -9.61 -2.97
CA LYS A 268 -14.42 -9.64 -2.40
C LYS A 268 -15.49 -9.25 -3.43
N HIS A 269 -15.25 -8.18 -4.20
CA HIS A 269 -16.18 -7.76 -5.25
C HIS A 269 -16.29 -8.81 -6.36
N LEU A 270 -15.18 -9.44 -6.74
CA LEU A 270 -15.17 -10.54 -7.72
C LEU A 270 -15.96 -11.76 -7.23
N ARG A 271 -15.81 -12.18 -5.96
CA ARG A 271 -16.64 -13.25 -5.39
C ARG A 271 -18.13 -12.89 -5.38
N ASN A 272 -18.48 -11.65 -5.01
CA ASN A 272 -19.86 -11.21 -5.02
C ASN A 272 -20.44 -11.18 -6.45
N SER A 273 -19.65 -10.83 -7.47
CA SER A 273 -20.07 -10.82 -8.87
C SER A 273 -20.39 -12.21 -9.43
N GLN A 274 -19.92 -13.28 -8.80
CA GLN A 274 -20.31 -14.65 -9.16
C GLN A 274 -21.79 -14.93 -8.86
N LEU A 275 -22.36 -14.22 -7.92
CA LEU A 275 -23.75 -14.38 -7.47
C LEU A 275 -24.65 -13.22 -7.92
N ASP A 276 -24.08 -12.12 -8.43
CA ASP A 276 -24.80 -10.92 -8.84
C ASP A 276 -24.45 -10.55 -10.31
N PRO A 277 -25.31 -10.94 -11.28
CA PRO A 277 -25.10 -10.62 -12.69
C PRO A 277 -25.06 -9.10 -12.99
N LYS A 278 -25.75 -8.27 -12.19
CA LYS A 278 -25.70 -6.81 -12.34
C LYS A 278 -24.32 -6.27 -12.00
N LEU A 279 -23.76 -6.70 -10.87
CA LEU A 279 -22.41 -6.33 -10.48
C LEU A 279 -21.38 -6.84 -11.50
N LEU A 280 -21.53 -8.07 -12.01
CA LEU A 280 -20.66 -8.61 -13.05
C LEU A 280 -20.70 -7.75 -14.30
N GLY A 281 -21.88 -7.42 -14.82
CA GLY A 281 -22.03 -6.55 -15.99
C GLY A 281 -21.34 -5.20 -15.80
N MET A 282 -21.52 -4.58 -14.63
CA MET A 282 -20.88 -3.31 -14.31
C MET A 282 -19.35 -3.40 -14.24
N LEU A 283 -18.78 -4.47 -13.68
CA LEU A 283 -17.34 -4.67 -13.64
C LEU A 283 -16.73 -4.87 -15.04
N VAL A 284 -17.44 -5.56 -15.92
CA VAL A 284 -17.05 -5.78 -17.33
C VAL A 284 -17.05 -4.46 -18.12
N ASP A 285 -18.04 -3.60 -17.85
CA ASP A 285 -18.21 -2.31 -18.56
C ASP A 285 -17.17 -1.27 -18.14
N LEU A 286 -16.52 -1.41 -16.99
CA LEU A 286 -15.43 -0.52 -16.61
C LEU A 286 -14.31 -0.50 -17.67
N ASP A 287 -13.74 0.68 -17.90
CA ASP A 287 -12.60 0.84 -18.80
C ASP A 287 -11.39 0.03 -18.32
N GLU A 288 -11.17 0.00 -16.99
CA GLU A 288 -10.09 -0.74 -16.35
C GLU A 288 -10.30 -0.86 -14.83
N ILE A 289 -9.82 -1.95 -14.24
CA ILE A 289 -9.71 -2.11 -12.79
C ILE A 289 -8.22 -2.16 -12.42
N LEU A 290 -7.71 -1.08 -11.81
CA LEU A 290 -6.39 -1.04 -11.21
C LEU A 290 -6.44 -1.61 -9.80
N TYR A 291 -5.60 -2.60 -9.52
CA TYR A 291 -5.44 -3.09 -8.16
C TYR A 291 -3.97 -3.15 -7.74
N THR A 292 -3.74 -3.01 -6.43
CA THR A 292 -2.40 -3.00 -5.82
C THR A 292 -2.41 -3.67 -4.45
N GLY A 293 -1.23 -3.78 -3.85
CA GLY A 293 -0.99 -4.30 -2.50
C GLY A 293 -0.74 -5.79 -2.49
N LEU A 294 -1.76 -6.62 -2.49
CA LEU A 294 -1.63 -8.06 -2.57
C LEU A 294 -2.06 -8.57 -3.95
N PRO A 295 -1.40 -9.63 -4.47
CA PRO A 295 -1.89 -10.32 -5.66
C PRO A 295 -3.29 -10.86 -5.43
N LEU A 296 -4.09 -10.93 -6.49
CA LEU A 296 -5.38 -11.61 -6.45
C LEU A 296 -5.17 -13.11 -6.25
N PRO A 297 -6.06 -13.79 -5.51
CA PRO A 297 -6.10 -15.24 -5.51
C PRO A 297 -6.41 -15.76 -6.93
N ARG A 298 -5.85 -16.91 -7.29
CA ARG A 298 -5.95 -17.46 -8.65
C ARG A 298 -7.38 -17.69 -9.13
N GLU A 299 -8.26 -18.06 -8.22
CA GLU A 299 -9.67 -18.34 -8.57
C GLU A 299 -10.38 -17.06 -9.01
N GLU A 300 -10.23 -15.97 -8.26
CA GLU A 300 -10.84 -14.68 -8.58
C GLU A 300 -10.20 -14.03 -9.81
N GLU A 301 -8.88 -14.18 -9.98
CA GLU A 301 -8.19 -13.69 -11.17
C GLU A 301 -8.64 -14.42 -12.43
N SER A 302 -8.71 -15.76 -12.37
CA SER A 302 -9.20 -16.59 -13.47
C SER A 302 -10.66 -16.30 -13.80
N TRP A 303 -11.50 -16.10 -12.78
CA TRP A 303 -12.88 -15.70 -12.94
C TRP A 303 -13.00 -14.36 -13.68
N ALA A 304 -12.23 -13.37 -13.27
CA ALA A 304 -12.24 -12.05 -13.88
C ALA A 304 -11.87 -12.12 -15.37
N TYR A 305 -10.79 -12.81 -15.73
CA TYR A 305 -10.37 -12.95 -17.13
C TYR A 305 -11.40 -13.75 -17.96
N ALA A 306 -11.95 -14.84 -17.41
CA ALA A 306 -12.96 -15.64 -18.11
C ALA A 306 -14.25 -14.87 -18.40
N ASN A 307 -14.55 -13.82 -17.63
CA ASN A 307 -15.72 -12.96 -17.81
C ASN A 307 -15.41 -11.63 -18.50
N GLY A 308 -14.19 -11.42 -19.00
CA GLY A 308 -13.83 -10.20 -19.75
C GLY A 308 -13.60 -8.96 -18.87
N ILE A 309 -13.39 -9.13 -17.57
CA ILE A 309 -13.06 -8.02 -16.65
C ILE A 309 -11.60 -7.60 -16.90
N LYS A 310 -11.40 -6.32 -17.20
CA LYS A 310 -10.11 -5.76 -17.58
C LYS A 310 -9.29 -5.40 -16.34
N LEU A 311 -8.44 -6.31 -15.90
CA LEU A 311 -7.59 -6.14 -14.74
C LEU A 311 -6.23 -5.52 -15.10
N ARG A 312 -5.72 -4.69 -14.19
CA ARG A 312 -4.33 -4.18 -14.22
C ARG A 312 -3.74 -4.20 -12.81
N ASN A 313 -2.71 -5.01 -12.62
CA ASN A 313 -1.94 -5.05 -11.38
C ASN A 313 -0.89 -3.93 -11.38
N VAL A 314 -0.85 -3.15 -10.31
CA VAL A 314 0.20 -2.15 -10.04
C VAL A 314 1.00 -2.62 -8.83
N PHE A 315 2.20 -3.13 -9.10
CA PHE A 315 3.14 -3.50 -8.05
C PHE A 315 3.97 -2.28 -7.65
N GLY A 316 4.01 -2.00 -6.35
CA GLY A 316 4.73 -0.84 -5.85
C GLY A 316 4.89 -0.84 -4.33
N SER A 317 5.65 0.13 -3.85
CA SER A 317 5.90 0.37 -2.43
C SER A 317 5.84 1.86 -2.11
N THR A 318 5.74 2.19 -0.82
CA THR A 318 5.75 3.59 -0.37
C THR A 318 7.07 4.27 -0.69
N GLU A 319 8.18 3.51 -0.68
CA GLU A 319 9.54 3.99 -0.91
C GLU A 319 9.78 4.42 -2.36
N VAL A 320 9.13 3.76 -3.32
CA VAL A 320 9.41 3.94 -4.76
C VAL A 320 8.18 4.34 -5.58
N GLY A 321 6.98 4.21 -5.02
CA GLY A 321 5.73 4.36 -5.76
C GLY A 321 5.45 3.14 -6.64
N ALA A 322 4.84 3.33 -7.82
CA ALA A 322 4.61 2.24 -8.77
C ALA A 322 5.94 1.77 -9.38
N LEU A 323 6.27 0.50 -9.23
CA LEU A 323 7.49 -0.14 -9.74
C LEU A 323 7.24 -0.90 -11.05
N LEU A 324 6.29 -1.81 -10.99
CA LEU A 324 5.91 -2.65 -12.11
C LEU A 324 4.41 -2.53 -12.36
N VAL A 325 4.03 -2.72 -13.60
CA VAL A 325 2.63 -2.73 -14.02
C VAL A 325 2.36 -3.94 -14.90
N SER A 326 1.20 -4.57 -14.73
CA SER A 326 0.82 -5.65 -15.62
C SER A 326 0.45 -5.13 -17.01
N ILE A 327 0.49 -6.02 -18.00
CA ILE A 327 0.10 -5.69 -19.37
C ILE A 327 -1.33 -5.16 -19.37
N GLY A 328 -2.20 -5.76 -18.58
CA GLY A 328 -3.60 -5.39 -18.46
C GLY A 328 -4.48 -6.05 -19.51
N GLY A 329 -5.79 -5.92 -19.35
CA GLY A 329 -6.77 -6.59 -20.18
C GLY A 329 -7.25 -7.91 -19.58
N CYS A 330 -7.64 -8.86 -20.40
CA CYS A 330 -8.17 -10.17 -20.01
C CYS A 330 -7.52 -11.36 -20.74
N ASP A 331 -6.46 -11.13 -21.53
CA ASP A 331 -5.72 -12.18 -22.22
C ASP A 331 -4.81 -12.98 -21.26
N SER A 332 -4.27 -14.10 -21.73
CA SER A 332 -3.41 -14.98 -20.93
C SER A 332 -2.19 -14.29 -20.30
N ASP A 333 -1.68 -13.25 -20.95
CA ASP A 333 -0.50 -12.49 -20.53
C ASP A 333 -0.85 -11.23 -19.72
N ALA A 334 -2.15 -10.96 -19.53
CA ALA A 334 -2.65 -9.74 -18.91
C ALA A 334 -2.06 -9.47 -17.51
N GLY A 335 -1.82 -10.54 -16.73
CA GLY A 335 -1.26 -10.47 -15.38
C GLY A 335 0.26 -10.32 -15.33
N LEU A 336 0.99 -10.46 -16.45
CA LEU A 336 2.45 -10.38 -16.45
C LEU A 336 2.92 -8.95 -16.21
N LEU A 337 3.82 -8.80 -15.23
CA LEU A 337 4.37 -7.51 -14.81
C LEU A 337 5.53 -7.08 -15.72
N ARG A 338 5.64 -5.79 -15.94
CA ARG A 338 6.78 -5.14 -16.59
C ARG A 338 7.19 -3.89 -15.83
N PRO A 339 8.46 -3.46 -15.86
CA PRO A 339 8.86 -2.18 -15.29
C PRO A 339 8.06 -1.01 -15.87
N THR A 340 7.84 0.02 -15.06
CA THR A 340 7.35 1.31 -15.54
C THR A 340 8.42 1.98 -16.41
N ASP A 341 8.01 2.83 -17.37
CA ASP A 341 8.95 3.48 -18.29
C ASP A 341 9.71 4.65 -17.60
N GLY A 342 10.92 4.93 -18.10
CA GLY A 342 11.70 6.09 -17.66
C GLY A 342 12.41 5.92 -16.31
N VAL A 343 12.62 4.68 -15.87
CA VAL A 343 13.30 4.30 -14.63
C VAL A 343 14.45 3.33 -14.88
N ALA A 344 15.39 3.25 -13.93
CA ALA A 344 16.54 2.36 -14.00
C ALA A 344 16.40 1.26 -12.94
N TYR A 345 15.89 0.10 -13.36
CA TYR A 345 15.73 -1.08 -12.50
C TYR A 345 16.61 -2.22 -12.98
N LYS A 346 17.03 -3.07 -12.04
CA LYS A 346 17.80 -4.27 -12.30
C LYS A 346 17.12 -5.45 -11.64
N PHE A 347 17.01 -6.55 -12.37
CA PHE A 347 16.61 -7.85 -11.83
C PHE A 347 17.88 -8.68 -11.64
N ALA A 348 18.35 -8.79 -10.40
CA ALA A 348 19.58 -9.47 -10.06
C ALA A 348 19.28 -10.91 -9.62
N PRO A 349 20.06 -11.90 -10.13
CA PRO A 349 19.96 -13.25 -9.61
C PRO A 349 20.31 -13.26 -8.13
N ILE A 350 19.47 -13.92 -7.34
CA ILE A 350 19.84 -14.23 -5.97
C ILE A 350 20.89 -15.36 -6.05
N GLU A 351 22.01 -15.21 -5.36
CA GLU A 351 23.00 -16.28 -5.24
C GLU A 351 22.35 -17.52 -4.62
N ALA A 352 21.94 -18.43 -5.47
CA ALA A 352 21.62 -19.79 -5.04
C ALA A 352 22.95 -20.49 -4.82
N SER A 353 23.21 -20.99 -3.62
CA SER A 353 24.23 -22.02 -3.40
C SER A 353 24.03 -23.08 -4.47
N GLN A 354 25.06 -23.37 -5.27
CA GLN A 354 24.97 -24.27 -6.43
C GLN A 354 24.34 -25.60 -6.01
N PRO A 355 23.31 -26.10 -6.72
CA PRO A 355 22.76 -27.41 -6.43
C PRO A 355 23.76 -28.47 -6.90
N LEU A 356 24.23 -29.31 -5.99
CA LEU A 356 24.83 -30.60 -6.33
C LEU A 356 23.68 -31.51 -6.82
N GLY A 357 23.60 -31.74 -8.13
CA GLY A 357 22.75 -32.80 -8.69
C GLY A 357 21.59 -32.35 -9.56
N THR A 358 21.52 -32.96 -10.70
CA THR A 358 20.64 -32.90 -11.86
C THR A 358 19.12 -32.76 -11.58
N HIS A 359 18.47 -31.98 -12.46
CA HIS A 359 17.03 -31.76 -12.62
C HIS A 359 16.38 -30.82 -11.59
N VAL A 360 16.65 -29.53 -11.75
CA VAL A 360 15.96 -28.45 -11.06
C VAL A 360 15.12 -27.69 -12.07
N SER A 361 13.89 -27.34 -11.70
CA SER A 361 13.11 -26.30 -12.39
C SER A 361 14.02 -25.07 -12.57
N THR A 362 14.35 -24.74 -13.80
CA THR A 362 15.33 -23.72 -14.20
C THR A 362 14.79 -22.29 -14.06
N ALA A 363 13.69 -22.09 -13.35
CA ALA A 363 13.13 -20.76 -13.13
C ALA A 363 14.01 -19.97 -12.15
N ARG A 364 14.82 -19.08 -12.71
CA ARG A 364 15.72 -18.21 -11.97
C ARG A 364 14.92 -17.16 -11.21
N VAL A 365 15.00 -17.16 -9.89
CA VAL A 365 14.41 -16.12 -9.04
C VAL A 365 15.34 -14.93 -9.00
N LEU A 366 14.81 -13.74 -9.22
CA LEU A 366 15.54 -12.48 -9.35
C LEU A 366 15.03 -11.49 -8.29
N GLU A 367 15.93 -10.76 -7.64
CA GLU A 367 15.57 -9.62 -6.81
C GLU A 367 15.39 -8.37 -7.68
N LEU A 368 14.33 -7.60 -7.45
CA LEU A 368 14.16 -6.28 -8.03
C LEU A 368 15.00 -5.25 -7.25
N ILE A 369 15.90 -4.59 -7.95
CA ILE A 369 16.77 -3.55 -7.40
C ILE A 369 16.50 -2.24 -8.15
N VAL A 370 16.26 -1.16 -7.42
CA VAL A 370 16.16 0.19 -7.97
C VAL A 370 17.54 0.83 -7.93
N ARG A 371 18.06 1.20 -9.09
CA ARG A 371 19.40 1.73 -9.24
C ARG A 371 19.53 3.14 -8.66
N ALA A 372 20.69 3.48 -8.12
CA ALA A 372 20.97 4.79 -7.53
C ALA A 372 20.70 5.97 -8.48
N GLU A 373 20.93 5.77 -9.79
CA GLU A 373 20.67 6.76 -10.84
C GLU A 373 19.19 6.89 -11.24
N SER A 374 18.32 5.99 -10.78
CA SER A 374 16.88 6.09 -11.06
C SER A 374 16.27 7.28 -10.31
N GLY A 375 15.53 8.11 -11.02
CA GLY A 375 14.93 9.31 -10.41
C GLY A 375 13.90 9.01 -9.31
N ASP A 376 13.41 7.78 -9.23
CA ASP A 376 12.51 7.27 -8.19
C ASP A 376 13.24 6.42 -7.15
N CYS A 377 14.58 6.33 -7.20
CA CYS A 377 15.33 5.70 -6.14
C CYS A 377 15.09 6.44 -4.82
N PRO A 378 14.70 5.76 -3.73
CA PRO A 378 14.33 6.41 -2.49
C PRO A 378 15.51 7.16 -1.86
N HIS A 379 15.22 7.94 -0.83
CA HIS A 379 16.23 8.68 -0.07
C HIS A 379 17.39 7.78 0.37
N GLU A 380 18.60 8.32 0.39
CA GLU A 380 19.85 7.58 0.71
C GLU A 380 19.79 6.79 2.03
N SER A 381 19.06 7.30 3.04
CA SER A 381 18.86 6.61 4.34
C SER A 381 18.15 5.27 4.24
N LEU A 382 17.56 4.95 3.09
CA LEU A 382 16.85 3.69 2.83
C LEU A 382 17.63 2.75 1.91
N ARG A 383 18.75 3.24 1.31
CA ARG A 383 19.54 2.48 0.33
C ARG A 383 20.50 1.52 1.01
N HIS A 384 20.91 0.53 0.24
CA HIS A 384 21.98 -0.38 0.61
C HIS A 384 23.37 0.32 0.49
N PRO A 385 24.44 -0.17 1.14
CA PRO A 385 25.78 0.42 1.05
C PRO A 385 26.35 0.57 -0.36
N ASP A 386 25.88 -0.18 -1.35
CA ASP A 386 26.25 -0.04 -2.76
C ASP A 386 25.58 1.18 -3.45
N GLY A 387 24.69 1.89 -2.75
CA GLY A 387 23.96 3.05 -3.22
C GLY A 387 22.61 2.72 -3.88
N ASP A 388 22.34 1.47 -4.24
CA ASP A 388 21.10 1.02 -4.83
C ASP A 388 20.03 0.75 -3.74
N PHE A 389 18.77 0.68 -4.12
CA PHE A 389 17.70 0.27 -3.21
C PHE A 389 17.30 -1.18 -3.51
N HIS A 390 17.64 -2.07 -2.59
CA HIS A 390 17.25 -3.46 -2.60
C HIS A 390 15.83 -3.58 -2.06
N THR A 391 14.88 -3.96 -2.92
CA THR A 391 13.48 -4.02 -2.53
C THR A 391 13.19 -5.22 -1.62
N GLY A 392 14.00 -6.28 -1.73
CA GLY A 392 13.73 -7.59 -1.15
C GLY A 392 12.55 -8.30 -1.81
N ASP A 393 12.00 -7.77 -2.90
CA ASP A 393 10.91 -8.37 -3.65
C ASP A 393 11.47 -9.24 -4.78
N LEU A 394 10.97 -10.46 -4.88
CA LEU A 394 11.47 -11.51 -5.75
C LEU A 394 10.54 -11.75 -6.93
N PHE A 395 11.13 -11.97 -8.09
CA PHE A 395 10.42 -12.17 -9.34
C PHE A 395 10.99 -13.35 -10.13
N GLN A 396 10.15 -13.94 -10.96
CA GLN A 396 10.53 -14.90 -11.98
C GLN A 396 10.29 -14.28 -13.34
N GLU A 397 11.32 -14.23 -14.18
CA GLU A 397 11.16 -13.86 -15.58
C GLU A 397 10.59 -15.05 -16.35
N VAL A 398 9.38 -14.89 -16.91
CA VAL A 398 8.67 -15.96 -17.66
C VAL A 398 8.75 -15.76 -19.17
N ALA A 399 8.99 -14.52 -19.59
CA ALA A 399 9.34 -14.14 -20.95
C ALA A 399 10.22 -12.89 -20.89
N PRO A 400 10.98 -12.52 -21.92
CA PRO A 400 11.86 -11.36 -21.89
C PRO A 400 11.15 -10.08 -21.44
N GLY A 401 11.59 -9.51 -20.30
CA GLY A 401 10.99 -8.33 -19.68
C GLY A 401 9.58 -8.53 -19.12
N ARG A 402 9.17 -9.77 -18.88
CA ARG A 402 7.87 -10.14 -18.30
C ARG A 402 8.07 -10.95 -17.04
N TYR A 403 7.52 -10.48 -15.96
CA TYR A 403 7.79 -10.99 -14.62
C TYR A 403 6.52 -11.43 -13.90
N VAL A 404 6.68 -12.44 -13.06
CA VAL A 404 5.68 -12.88 -12.08
C VAL A 404 6.28 -12.68 -10.69
N PHE A 405 5.52 -12.11 -9.78
CA PHE A 405 5.94 -11.94 -8.39
C PHE A 405 6.09 -13.29 -7.70
N ALA A 406 7.25 -13.54 -7.11
CA ALA A 406 7.62 -14.82 -6.48
C ALA A 406 7.71 -14.72 -4.93
N GLY A 407 7.24 -13.62 -4.33
CA GLY A 407 7.30 -13.37 -2.90
C GLY A 407 8.43 -12.41 -2.51
N ARG A 408 8.66 -12.27 -1.22
CA ARG A 408 9.77 -11.46 -0.70
C ARG A 408 10.94 -12.34 -0.30
N ASP A 409 12.15 -11.77 -0.24
CA ASP A 409 13.33 -12.49 0.23
C ASP A 409 13.16 -12.94 1.70
N ASP A 410 12.48 -12.17 2.53
CA ASP A 410 12.12 -12.50 3.90
C ASP A 410 10.96 -13.53 4.02
N ASP A 411 10.26 -13.85 2.93
CA ASP A 411 9.33 -14.98 2.82
C ASP A 411 10.04 -16.32 2.50
N TRP A 412 11.36 -16.29 2.36
CA TRP A 412 12.17 -17.48 2.11
C TRP A 412 13.11 -17.73 3.29
N ILE A 413 13.09 -18.94 3.80
CA ILE A 413 14.08 -19.39 4.78
C ILE A 413 15.14 -20.26 4.11
N LYS A 414 16.34 -20.28 4.67
CA LYS A 414 17.41 -21.20 4.25
C LYS A 414 17.47 -22.38 5.20
N SER A 415 17.42 -23.60 4.67
CA SER A 415 17.68 -24.80 5.44
C SER A 415 19.15 -24.85 5.95
N GLU A 416 19.47 -25.80 6.80
CA GLU A 416 20.86 -26.06 7.24
C GLU A 416 21.82 -26.34 6.08
N SER A 417 21.32 -26.91 5.00
CA SER A 417 22.07 -27.16 3.74
C SER A 417 22.12 -25.93 2.82
N SER A 418 21.76 -24.76 3.32
CA SER A 418 21.68 -23.51 2.55
C SER A 418 20.67 -23.52 1.38
N LEU A 419 19.79 -24.52 1.32
CA LEU A 419 18.73 -24.60 0.33
C LEU A 419 17.57 -23.69 0.71
N ARG A 420 16.97 -23.01 -0.27
CA ARG A 420 15.86 -22.08 -0.03
C ARG A 420 14.54 -22.84 0.07
N CYS A 421 13.71 -22.47 1.04
CA CYS A 421 12.34 -22.94 1.21
C CYS A 421 11.37 -21.76 1.10
N ASN A 422 10.42 -21.86 0.18
CA ASN A 422 9.35 -20.87 0.01
C ASN A 422 8.30 -21.06 1.10
N THR A 423 8.41 -20.29 2.16
CA THR A 423 7.50 -20.36 3.30
C THR A 423 6.11 -19.86 2.96
N LYS A 424 6.02 -18.81 2.13
CA LYS A 424 4.73 -18.28 1.69
C LYS A 424 3.88 -19.32 0.98
N ALA A 425 4.46 -20.12 0.10
CA ALA A 425 3.73 -21.16 -0.60
C ALA A 425 3.17 -22.23 0.37
N ILE A 426 3.90 -22.53 1.44
CA ILE A 426 3.44 -23.47 2.49
C ILE A 426 2.31 -22.84 3.31
N GLU A 427 2.46 -21.59 3.71
CA GLU A 427 1.48 -20.83 4.49
C GLU A 427 0.16 -20.65 3.71
N ASP A 428 0.25 -20.26 2.43
CA ASP A 428 -0.93 -20.09 1.58
C ASP A 428 -1.68 -21.43 1.39
N ASN A 429 -0.95 -22.55 1.20
CA ASN A 429 -1.56 -23.87 1.15
C ASN A 429 -2.21 -24.26 2.49
N ALA A 430 -1.54 -24.01 3.62
CA ALA A 430 -2.10 -24.29 4.94
C ALA A 430 -3.40 -23.51 5.18
N ARG A 431 -3.43 -22.22 4.82
CA ARG A 431 -4.65 -21.38 4.90
C ARG A 431 -5.76 -21.89 3.98
N ALA A 432 -5.44 -22.24 2.74
CA ALA A 432 -6.43 -22.75 1.79
C ALA A 432 -7.04 -24.09 2.24
N MET A 433 -6.22 -25.02 2.72
CA MET A 433 -6.68 -26.37 3.08
C MET A 433 -7.24 -26.47 4.50
N CYS A 434 -6.83 -25.59 5.41
CA CYS A 434 -7.12 -25.66 6.83
C CYS A 434 -7.79 -24.39 7.40
N GLY A 435 -8.26 -23.46 6.56
CA GLY A 435 -8.80 -22.16 6.99
C GLY A 435 -10.01 -22.23 7.94
N ASN A 436 -10.69 -23.37 8.03
CA ASN A 436 -11.72 -23.64 9.03
C ASN A 436 -11.18 -24.19 10.37
N LEU A 437 -9.89 -24.54 10.43
CA LEU A 437 -9.23 -25.13 11.61
C LEU A 437 -8.25 -24.16 12.25
N ILE A 438 -7.65 -23.26 11.47
CA ILE A 438 -6.64 -22.31 11.88
C ILE A 438 -7.09 -20.88 11.62
N SER A 439 -6.83 -19.97 12.55
CA SER A 439 -7.07 -18.54 12.35
C SER A 439 -5.89 -17.85 11.68
N GLU A 440 -4.66 -18.30 12.02
CA GLU A 440 -3.43 -17.76 11.47
C GLU A 440 -2.33 -18.82 11.43
N CYS A 441 -1.35 -18.64 10.54
CA CYS A 441 -0.15 -19.47 10.51
C CYS A 441 1.07 -18.73 9.96
N ILE A 442 2.25 -19.23 10.35
CA ILE A 442 3.55 -18.76 9.87
C ILE A 442 4.52 -19.95 9.81
N VAL A 443 5.37 -19.99 8.79
CA VAL A 443 6.43 -20.98 8.63
C VAL A 443 7.76 -20.38 9.02
N VAL A 444 8.52 -21.07 9.86
CA VAL A 444 9.86 -20.69 10.33
C VAL A 444 10.81 -21.88 10.21
N GLY A 445 12.08 -21.71 10.57
CA GLY A 445 13.06 -22.82 10.57
C GLY A 445 14.33 -22.51 9.79
N THR A 446 14.75 -21.25 9.78
CA THR A 446 16.05 -20.83 9.22
C THR A 446 17.19 -21.62 9.87
N GLY A 447 18.06 -22.24 9.05
CA GLY A 447 19.17 -23.05 9.53
C GLY A 447 18.78 -24.42 10.08
N ARG A 448 17.54 -24.88 9.85
CA ARG A 448 17.05 -26.21 10.25
C ARG A 448 16.91 -27.14 9.05
N PRO A 449 16.88 -28.47 9.26
CA PRO A 449 16.70 -29.43 8.15
C PRO A 449 15.43 -29.20 7.34
N ASN A 450 14.34 -28.87 8.04
CA ASN A 450 13.00 -28.67 7.49
C ASN A 450 12.29 -27.45 8.10
N PRO A 451 11.28 -26.90 7.44
CA PRO A 451 10.44 -25.84 8.00
C PRO A 451 9.52 -26.36 9.11
N VAL A 452 9.13 -25.48 10.02
CA VAL A 452 8.16 -25.70 11.10
C VAL A 452 6.99 -24.74 10.90
N LEU A 453 5.76 -25.27 10.98
CA LEU A 453 4.53 -24.48 10.86
C LEU A 453 4.00 -24.14 12.25
N PHE A 454 3.97 -22.85 12.57
CA PHE A 454 3.27 -22.33 13.73
C PHE A 454 1.84 -21.97 13.36
N VAL A 455 0.86 -22.36 14.18
CA VAL A 455 -0.55 -22.10 13.93
C VAL A 455 -1.25 -21.55 15.17
N GLU A 456 -2.11 -20.56 14.97
CA GLU A 456 -3.12 -20.15 15.95
C GLU A 456 -4.43 -20.87 15.60
N PRO A 457 -5.06 -21.61 16.56
CA PRO A 457 -6.26 -22.37 16.26
C PRO A 457 -7.46 -21.47 15.99
N GLY A 458 -8.29 -21.86 15.03
CA GLY A 458 -9.60 -21.27 14.73
C GLY A 458 -10.77 -22.06 15.32
N THR A 459 -10.48 -23.15 16.05
CA THR A 459 -11.47 -24.06 16.65
C THR A 459 -11.00 -24.53 18.03
N ASP A 460 -11.92 -25.02 18.86
CA ASP A 460 -11.63 -25.63 20.16
C ASP A 460 -11.14 -27.10 20.07
N MET A 461 -10.64 -27.51 18.91
CA MET A 461 -10.13 -28.85 18.70
C MET A 461 -8.88 -29.09 19.57
N ASP A 462 -8.77 -30.30 20.15
CA ASP A 462 -7.56 -30.75 20.84
C ASP A 462 -6.31 -30.56 19.96
N HIS A 463 -5.25 -29.98 20.53
CA HIS A 463 -4.06 -29.58 19.79
C HIS A 463 -3.36 -30.75 19.09
N ARG A 464 -3.38 -31.95 19.68
CA ARG A 464 -2.80 -33.17 19.08
C ARG A 464 -3.61 -33.58 17.85
N LYS A 465 -4.93 -33.56 17.93
CA LYS A 465 -5.83 -33.84 16.80
C LYS A 465 -5.68 -32.79 15.72
N LEU A 466 -5.59 -31.51 16.09
CA LEU A 466 -5.40 -30.40 15.15
C LEU A 466 -4.12 -30.57 14.32
N ARG A 467 -2.99 -30.89 14.96
CA ARG A 467 -1.71 -31.16 14.27
C ARG A 467 -1.83 -32.28 13.24
N VAL A 468 -2.42 -33.41 13.63
CA VAL A 468 -2.63 -34.55 12.74
C VAL A 468 -3.53 -34.21 11.55
N GLU A 469 -4.59 -33.45 11.80
CA GLU A 469 -5.53 -33.04 10.74
C GLU A 469 -4.89 -32.06 9.75
N ILE A 470 -4.06 -31.11 10.20
CA ILE A 470 -3.29 -30.20 9.34
C ILE A 470 -2.37 -31.03 8.43
N ILE A 471 -1.57 -31.95 8.98
CA ILE A 471 -0.68 -32.82 8.19
C ILE A 471 -1.48 -33.63 7.16
N ARG A 472 -2.62 -34.20 7.58
CA ARG A 472 -3.49 -34.98 6.67
C ARG A 472 -3.95 -34.14 5.47
N LYS A 473 -4.42 -32.90 5.73
CA LYS A 473 -4.96 -32.00 4.69
C LYS A 473 -3.88 -31.45 3.75
N THR A 474 -2.69 -31.17 4.26
CA THR A 474 -1.59 -30.58 3.47
C THR A 474 -0.66 -31.64 2.84
N ARG A 475 -0.86 -32.93 3.13
CA ARG A 475 0.00 -34.04 2.68
C ARG A 475 0.27 -34.05 1.17
N GLN A 476 -0.75 -33.83 0.36
CA GLN A 476 -0.61 -33.85 -1.08
C GLN A 476 0.29 -32.72 -1.59
N PHE A 477 0.17 -31.53 -1.01
CA PHE A 477 1.04 -30.40 -1.32
C PHE A 477 2.50 -30.71 -0.98
N HIS A 478 2.77 -31.17 0.24
CA HIS A 478 4.13 -31.48 0.71
C HIS A 478 4.77 -32.64 -0.06
N SER A 479 4.00 -33.63 -0.50
CA SER A 479 4.54 -34.77 -1.27
C SER A 479 5.16 -34.36 -2.61
N ARG A 480 4.77 -33.19 -3.17
CA ARG A 480 5.26 -32.67 -4.45
C ARG A 480 6.42 -31.67 -4.30
N ARG A 481 6.90 -31.40 -3.08
CA ARG A 481 7.97 -30.47 -2.81
C ARG A 481 9.29 -31.18 -2.54
N TYR A 482 10.39 -30.40 -2.56
CA TYR A 482 11.69 -30.91 -2.18
C TYR A 482 11.71 -31.34 -0.70
N LEU A 483 12.59 -32.28 -0.34
CA LEU A 483 12.63 -32.84 1.01
C LEU A 483 12.81 -31.76 2.09
N HIS A 484 13.69 -30.79 1.86
CA HIS A 484 13.96 -29.65 2.76
C HIS A 484 12.82 -28.64 2.88
N GLU A 485 11.78 -28.73 2.06
CA GLU A 485 10.60 -27.86 2.12
C GLU A 485 9.37 -28.54 2.74
N ARG A 486 9.51 -29.80 3.18
CA ARG A 486 8.36 -30.59 3.63
C ARG A 486 8.10 -30.44 5.11
N ILE A 487 6.83 -30.31 5.46
CA ILE A 487 6.29 -30.51 6.80
C ILE A 487 5.52 -31.81 6.77
N THR A 488 6.07 -32.87 7.37
CA THR A 488 5.58 -34.23 7.19
C THR A 488 5.17 -34.91 8.49
N SER A 489 5.57 -34.36 9.64
CA SER A 489 5.24 -34.91 10.94
C SER A 489 4.42 -33.92 11.79
N ALA A 490 3.63 -34.44 12.72
CA ALA A 490 2.81 -33.62 13.61
C ALA A 490 3.66 -32.76 14.57
N GLU A 491 4.90 -33.18 14.84
CA GLU A 491 5.87 -32.45 15.65
C GLU A 491 6.33 -31.15 14.98
N MET A 492 6.36 -31.12 13.63
CA MET A 492 6.70 -29.92 12.85
C MET A 492 5.55 -28.90 12.80
N VAL A 493 4.42 -29.18 13.43
CA VAL A 493 3.30 -28.24 13.56
C VAL A 493 3.19 -27.84 15.04
N VAL A 494 3.45 -26.57 15.34
CA VAL A 494 3.38 -26.01 16.68
C VAL A 494 2.09 -25.20 16.83
N VAL A 495 1.23 -25.61 17.75
CA VAL A 495 -0.02 -24.90 18.06
C VAL A 495 0.25 -23.94 19.22
N VAL A 496 -0.01 -22.65 19.00
CA VAL A 496 0.19 -21.57 19.97
C VAL A 496 -1.15 -20.89 20.30
N PRO A 497 -1.30 -20.22 21.45
CA PRO A 497 -2.52 -19.52 21.79
C PRO A 497 -2.90 -18.47 20.73
N CYS A 498 -4.20 -18.26 20.49
CA CYS A 498 -4.68 -17.26 19.56
C CYS A 498 -4.17 -15.85 19.93
N GLY A 499 -3.65 -15.11 18.95
CA GLY A 499 -3.08 -13.78 19.16
C GLY A 499 -1.67 -13.73 19.77
N SER A 500 -1.03 -14.87 20.01
CA SER A 500 0.31 -14.92 20.65
C SER A 500 1.47 -14.76 19.67
N LEU A 501 1.24 -14.94 18.37
CA LEU A 501 2.29 -14.74 17.37
C LEU A 501 2.66 -13.24 17.26
N PRO A 502 3.95 -12.87 17.37
CA PRO A 502 4.41 -11.48 17.25
C PRO A 502 3.97 -10.83 15.95
N ARG A 503 3.32 -9.66 16.05
CA ARG A 503 2.79 -8.91 14.89
C ARG A 503 3.36 -7.50 14.78
N THR A 504 3.23 -6.92 13.58
CA THR A 504 3.53 -5.50 13.35
C THR A 504 2.41 -4.64 13.92
N ALA A 505 2.76 -3.51 14.53
CA ALA A 505 1.82 -2.61 15.19
C ALA A 505 0.78 -1.99 14.23
N THR A 506 1.14 -1.78 12.95
CA THR A 506 0.31 -1.03 11.99
C THR A 506 -0.57 -1.90 11.11
N LYS A 507 -0.05 -3.05 10.65
CA LYS A 507 -0.74 -3.93 9.68
C LYS A 507 -1.18 -5.26 10.28
N GLY A 508 -0.75 -5.58 11.51
CA GLY A 508 -1.05 -6.86 12.15
C GLY A 508 -0.36 -8.08 11.51
N ASN A 509 0.58 -7.88 10.58
CA ASN A 509 1.29 -8.98 9.94
C ASN A 509 2.20 -9.69 10.94
N ILE A 510 2.23 -11.03 10.90
CA ILE A 510 3.11 -11.84 11.75
C ILE A 510 4.56 -11.60 11.33
N ARG A 511 5.44 -11.43 12.33
CA ARG A 511 6.87 -11.17 12.16
C ARG A 511 7.65 -12.46 12.26
N ARG A 512 7.98 -13.08 11.12
CA ARG A 512 8.67 -14.38 11.03
C ARG A 512 9.90 -14.45 11.93
N LYS A 513 10.81 -13.48 11.80
CA LYS A 513 12.02 -13.43 12.62
C LYS A 513 11.74 -13.36 14.13
N ALA A 514 10.74 -12.58 14.52
CA ALA A 514 10.36 -12.47 15.92
C ALA A 514 9.74 -13.80 16.45
N VAL A 515 9.04 -14.55 15.61
CA VAL A 515 8.55 -15.91 15.96
C VAL A 515 9.74 -16.87 16.11
N GLU A 516 10.70 -16.87 15.19
CA GLU A 516 11.92 -17.68 15.30
C GLU A 516 12.70 -17.40 16.60
N ASP A 517 12.86 -16.10 16.93
CA ASP A 517 13.59 -15.71 18.14
C ASP A 517 12.83 -16.08 19.43
N LEU A 518 11.49 -15.87 19.44
CA LEU A 518 10.65 -16.15 20.61
C LEU A 518 10.54 -17.65 20.90
N TYR A 519 10.39 -18.48 19.86
CA TYR A 519 10.16 -19.92 19.98
C TYR A 519 11.41 -20.75 19.61
N LYS A 520 12.60 -20.14 19.73
CA LYS A 520 13.86 -20.79 19.35
C LYS A 520 14.07 -22.15 20.02
N THR A 521 13.79 -22.25 21.31
CA THR A 521 13.96 -23.48 22.09
C THR A 521 13.02 -24.58 21.61
N GLU A 522 11.78 -24.27 21.35
CA GLU A 522 10.78 -25.21 20.82
C GLU A 522 11.18 -25.73 19.44
N ILE A 523 11.64 -24.82 18.55
CA ILE A 523 12.12 -25.19 17.22
C ILE A 523 13.34 -26.12 17.34
N ASP A 524 14.30 -25.79 18.20
CA ASP A 524 15.50 -26.60 18.40
C ASP A 524 15.16 -28.01 18.91
N ASN A 525 14.20 -28.13 19.81
CA ASN A 525 13.76 -29.42 20.37
C ASN A 525 13.12 -30.33 19.31
N ILE A 526 12.45 -29.79 18.28
CA ILE A 526 11.85 -30.58 17.20
C ILE A 526 12.92 -31.36 16.42
N PHE A 527 14.12 -30.81 16.29
CA PHE A 527 15.22 -31.39 15.48
C PHE A 527 16.33 -32.01 16.31
N SER A 528 16.20 -32.01 17.63
CA SER A 528 17.19 -32.59 18.55
C SER A 528 16.89 -34.07 18.93
N GLN A 529 15.80 -34.64 18.38
CA GLN A 529 15.38 -36.04 18.68
C GLN A 529 15.94 -37.03 17.65
#